data_7d6f49e47e3f48a72b0aa679faea87f5
#
_entry.id   7d6f49e47e3f48a72b0aa679faea87f5
#
_cell.length_a   1.000
_cell.length_b   1.000
_cell.length_c   1.000
_cell.angle_alpha   90.00
_cell.angle_beta   90.00
_cell.angle_gamma   90.00
#
_symmetry.space_group_name_H-M   'P 1'
#
loop_
_entity.id
_entity.type
_entity.pdbx_description
1 polymer ?
#
loop_
_entity_poly.entity_id
_entity_poly.type
_entity_poly.pdbx_seq_one_letter_code
_entity_poly.pdbx_strand_id
1 'polypeptide(L)'
;MNMKKILIATLGTGLLLGSCTKDFEEINKNPNVPDDYLTYALFNGNNQTLMSNTREYTNMKQMRVWMQYTAQPIYTKESRYMRDPNGGEALYLQLYKRAMGYKIIVDLNTDPQTKEKVAVYGKNENQIAAARIMMSYCFTLLVQSFGDVPYYSLLDKDNPKFQALQTDTYVTPVFASQKDIYLDILKELDQAVSEIDTSTFTVFTEGDLLFGTPAKMKKFANSLRLRIANHLKGASATVLGTDLKQRVTDIINHYTAGNDSELLEEGERVEIPFEDNYTYPTPIYYDYYVGNRVDYVPSSNFVKLLTGNNKKANDRGLGFPVDPRMEKYFAPVGLGKWDVYNGYTLNQTAPIDTTKYVGMPYGMQEGLTSDQYKGGEGVSLFSKEILTATASEVFMDYSEICFILSEIRGWDNTLYRKGVEASLDRWGVTGTRKSDFMTALPAANEERVLTQKYISLFMDPDEAWAEYRRTGYPKTLIQVGERVRANYPTASPFVYEFKKEPSAKDVDGIPDRLSYPDTYTGLNLNYIDALKNMGNNGNVRSQKLIFATRP
;
A
#
# COMPACT_ATOMS: atom_id res chain seq x y z
N MET A 1 -34.24 46.99 -61.23
CA MET A 1 -33.18 46.12 -60.74
C MET A 1 -33.37 44.73 -61.33
N ASN A 2 -32.41 44.28 -62.19
CA ASN A 2 -32.64 43.15 -63.11
C ASN A 2 -32.69 41.79 -62.36
N MET A 3 -33.74 41.04 -62.54
CA MET A 3 -33.98 39.70 -61.98
C MET A 3 -32.82 38.73 -62.19
N LYS A 4 -32.00 38.90 -63.23
CA LYS A 4 -30.81 38.13 -63.51
C LYS A 4 -29.62 38.38 -62.48
N LYS A 5 -29.62 39.54 -61.86
CA LYS A 5 -28.60 39.85 -60.82
C LYS A 5 -28.95 39.28 -59.45
N ILE A 6 -30.24 39.07 -59.18
CA ILE A 6 -30.73 38.43 -57.93
C ILE A 6 -30.52 36.93 -58.00
N LEU A 7 -30.65 36.30 -59.18
CA LEU A 7 -30.46 34.86 -59.34
C LEU A 7 -28.98 34.44 -59.19
N ILE A 8 -28.05 35.30 -59.62
CA ILE A 8 -26.60 35.05 -59.48
C ILE A 8 -26.12 35.27 -58.03
N ALA A 9 -26.73 36.20 -57.29
CA ALA A 9 -26.42 36.43 -55.88
C ALA A 9 -26.95 35.27 -55.00
N THR A 10 -28.10 34.68 -55.35
CA THR A 10 -28.68 33.55 -54.58
C THR A 10 -27.97 32.21 -54.86
N LEU A 11 -27.44 32.02 -56.09
CA LEU A 11 -26.63 30.83 -56.41
C LEU A 11 -25.21 30.92 -55.83
N GLY A 12 -24.63 32.13 -55.69
CA GLY A 12 -23.32 32.36 -55.09
C GLY A 12 -23.32 32.14 -53.58
N THR A 13 -24.42 32.44 -52.89
CA THR A 13 -24.58 32.23 -51.42
C THR A 13 -24.87 30.79 -51.05
N GLY A 14 -25.49 30.00 -51.94
CA GLY A 14 -25.75 28.56 -51.72
C GLY A 14 -24.50 27.70 -51.88
N LEU A 15 -23.51 28.13 -52.64
CA LEU A 15 -22.25 27.38 -52.83
C LEU A 15 -21.19 27.66 -51.74
N LEU A 16 -21.36 28.70 -50.93
CA LEU A 16 -20.46 29.00 -49.81
C LEU A 16 -20.87 28.33 -48.47
N LEU A 17 -22.04 27.73 -48.40
CA LEU A 17 -22.50 27.02 -47.19
C LEU A 17 -22.27 25.49 -47.20
N GLY A 18 -21.76 24.95 -48.33
CA GLY A 18 -21.49 23.52 -48.48
C GLY A 18 -20.04 23.10 -48.29
N SER A 19 -19.13 24.06 -48.05
CA SER A 19 -17.66 23.79 -48.07
C SER A 19 -16.98 23.64 -46.69
N CYS A 20 -17.72 23.78 -45.59
CA CYS A 20 -17.09 23.79 -44.26
C CYS A 20 -17.48 22.61 -43.35
N THR A 21 -18.18 21.59 -43.84
CA THR A 21 -18.58 20.47 -42.97
C THR A 21 -17.79 19.18 -43.17
N LYS A 22 -16.96 19.08 -44.21
CA LYS A 22 -16.21 17.85 -44.49
C LYS A 22 -14.95 17.66 -43.63
N ASP A 23 -14.41 18.75 -43.10
CA ASP A 23 -13.16 18.70 -42.33
C ASP A 23 -13.38 18.98 -40.84
N PHE A 24 -14.62 19.15 -40.38
CA PHE A 24 -14.92 19.43 -38.97
C PHE A 24 -14.58 18.28 -38.06
N GLU A 25 -14.71 17.05 -38.51
CA GLU A 25 -14.28 15.86 -37.76
C GLU A 25 -12.75 15.72 -37.70
N GLU A 26 -12.04 16.16 -38.72
CA GLU A 26 -10.58 16.11 -38.80
C GLU A 26 -9.91 17.28 -38.04
N ILE A 27 -10.53 18.46 -38.06
CA ILE A 27 -10.06 19.67 -37.34
C ILE A 27 -10.34 19.57 -35.83
N ASN A 28 -11.38 18.84 -35.42
CA ASN A 28 -11.71 18.60 -34.02
C ASN A 28 -11.01 17.38 -33.39
N LYS A 29 -10.20 16.65 -34.14
CA LYS A 29 -9.28 15.68 -33.54
C LYS A 29 -8.23 16.46 -32.76
N ASN A 30 -8.31 16.37 -31.44
CA ASN A 30 -7.27 16.92 -30.56
C ASN A 30 -5.94 16.22 -30.93
N PRO A 31 -4.94 16.91 -31.51
CA PRO A 31 -3.68 16.29 -31.91
C PRO A 31 -2.84 15.78 -30.73
N ASN A 32 -3.27 16.08 -29.50
CA ASN A 32 -2.66 15.60 -28.27
C ASN A 32 -3.40 14.36 -27.67
N VAL A 33 -4.46 13.87 -28.31
CA VAL A 33 -5.04 12.56 -27.97
C VAL A 33 -4.32 11.53 -28.83
N PRO A 34 -3.55 10.60 -28.26
CA PRO A 34 -2.92 9.54 -29.03
C PRO A 34 -4.00 8.76 -29.80
N ASP A 35 -3.83 8.59 -31.08
CA ASP A 35 -4.71 7.73 -31.91
C ASP A 35 -4.56 6.23 -31.51
N ASP A 36 -3.51 5.89 -30.77
CA ASP A 36 -3.21 4.55 -30.26
C ASP A 36 -3.35 4.50 -28.73
N TYR A 37 -4.27 3.70 -28.27
CA TYR A 37 -4.46 3.40 -26.84
C TYR A 37 -3.47 2.32 -26.39
N LEU A 38 -2.29 2.71 -25.98
CA LEU A 38 -1.23 1.81 -25.48
C LEU A 38 -1.60 1.27 -24.09
N THR A 39 -2.47 0.24 -24.03
CA THR A 39 -3.01 -0.27 -22.76
C THR A 39 -1.94 -0.78 -21.81
N TYR A 40 -0.83 -1.36 -22.32
CA TYR A 40 0.32 -1.76 -21.52
C TYR A 40 1.00 -0.55 -20.84
N ALA A 41 1.15 0.56 -21.57
CA ALA A 41 1.76 1.78 -21.02
C ALA A 41 0.84 2.44 -19.98
N LEU A 42 -0.48 2.47 -20.25
CA LEU A 42 -1.48 2.92 -19.28
C LEU A 42 -1.43 2.06 -18.01
N PHE A 43 -1.34 0.73 -18.15
CA PHE A 43 -1.28 -0.18 -17.01
C PHE A 43 0.00 0.02 -16.18
N ASN A 44 1.17 0.02 -16.83
CA ASN A 44 2.45 0.20 -16.15
C ASN A 44 2.56 1.57 -15.48
N GLY A 45 2.24 2.66 -16.19
CA GLY A 45 2.25 4.01 -15.63
C GLY A 45 1.26 4.20 -14.48
N ASN A 46 0.09 3.54 -14.56
CA ASN A 46 -0.89 3.56 -13.47
C ASN A 46 -0.37 2.85 -12.22
N ASN A 47 0.30 1.70 -12.36
CA ASN A 47 0.91 0.95 -11.26
C ASN A 47 2.08 1.70 -10.62
N GLN A 48 2.99 2.27 -11.43
CA GLN A 48 4.10 3.09 -10.92
C GLN A 48 3.58 4.30 -10.14
N THR A 49 2.59 5.00 -10.71
CA THR A 49 1.99 6.17 -10.05
C THR A 49 1.22 5.76 -8.78
N LEU A 50 0.51 4.61 -8.79
CA LEU A 50 -0.16 4.08 -7.60
C LEU A 50 0.84 3.89 -6.46
N MET A 51 1.95 3.20 -6.72
CA MET A 51 2.96 2.94 -5.69
C MET A 51 3.71 4.21 -5.28
N SER A 52 4.12 5.06 -6.22
CA SER A 52 4.77 6.32 -5.89
C SER A 52 3.92 7.16 -4.93
N ASN A 53 2.66 7.40 -5.26
CA ASN A 53 1.77 8.22 -4.44
C ASN A 53 1.40 7.55 -3.10
N THR A 54 1.14 6.23 -3.12
CA THR A 54 0.83 5.50 -1.89
C THR A 54 2.02 5.52 -0.96
N ARG A 55 3.23 5.26 -1.47
CA ARG A 55 4.45 5.19 -0.66
C ARG A 55 4.96 6.56 -0.23
N GLU A 56 4.85 7.58 -1.06
CA GLU A 56 5.17 8.95 -0.65
C GLU A 56 4.33 9.38 0.55
N TYR A 57 3.04 9.07 0.51
CA TYR A 57 2.11 9.58 1.48
C TYR A 57 2.00 8.70 2.73
N THR A 58 1.75 7.42 2.56
CA THR A 58 1.46 6.51 3.67
C THR A 58 2.72 5.94 4.30
N ASN A 59 3.74 5.66 3.52
CA ASN A 59 5.00 5.14 4.01
C ASN A 59 5.84 6.18 4.73
N MET A 60 5.88 7.40 4.19
CA MET A 60 6.79 8.40 4.71
C MET A 60 6.20 9.14 5.90
N LYS A 61 4.89 9.43 5.92
CA LYS A 61 4.31 10.40 6.86
C LYS A 61 3.33 9.85 7.89
N GLN A 62 2.69 8.68 7.65
CA GLN A 62 1.65 8.19 8.56
C GLN A 62 1.86 6.74 8.99
N MET A 63 1.51 5.76 8.16
CA MET A 63 1.46 4.37 8.60
C MET A 63 2.82 3.84 9.05
N ARG A 64 3.90 4.17 8.35
CA ARG A 64 5.26 3.76 8.76
C ARG A 64 5.65 4.37 10.11
N VAL A 65 5.26 5.63 10.33
CA VAL A 65 5.48 6.31 11.61
C VAL A 65 4.60 5.71 12.70
N TRP A 66 3.30 5.49 12.44
CA TRP A 66 2.38 4.91 13.41
C TRP A 66 2.77 3.48 13.80
N MET A 67 3.26 2.71 12.82
CA MET A 67 3.79 1.37 13.07
C MET A 67 5.20 1.37 13.67
N GLN A 68 5.73 2.55 14.00
CA GLN A 68 7.00 2.75 14.69
C GLN A 68 8.21 2.13 13.98
N TYR A 69 8.12 1.96 12.67
CA TYR A 69 9.31 1.64 11.85
C TYR A 69 10.26 2.84 11.80
N THR A 70 9.70 4.04 11.78
CA THR A 70 10.40 5.31 11.73
C THR A 70 10.03 6.21 12.91
N ALA A 71 10.90 7.16 13.19
CA ALA A 71 10.68 8.26 14.10
C ALA A 71 11.07 9.58 13.40
N GLN A 72 10.55 10.70 13.90
CA GLN A 72 10.73 12.01 13.29
C GLN A 72 11.70 12.86 14.10
N PRO A 73 12.87 13.25 13.54
CA PRO A 73 13.81 14.18 14.17
C PRO A 73 13.30 15.62 14.20
N ILE A 74 12.39 15.96 13.27
CA ILE A 74 11.68 17.25 13.18
C ILE A 74 10.23 16.98 12.84
N TYR A 75 9.34 17.97 13.01
CA TYR A 75 7.90 17.87 12.71
C TYR A 75 7.26 16.66 13.40
N THR A 76 7.52 16.48 14.70
CA THR A 76 7.18 15.25 15.44
C THR A 76 5.69 15.05 15.70
N LYS A 77 4.81 15.84 15.11
CA LYS A 77 3.38 15.84 15.41
C LYS A 77 2.66 14.61 14.83
N GLU A 78 3.09 14.11 13.66
CA GLU A 78 2.50 12.91 13.06
C GLU A 78 2.79 11.66 13.89
N SER A 79 4.02 11.52 14.44
CA SER A 79 4.36 10.42 15.36
C SER A 79 3.59 10.48 16.67
N ARG A 80 3.01 11.63 16.99
CA ARG A 80 2.14 11.87 18.16
C ARG A 80 0.66 11.99 17.78
N TYR A 81 0.31 11.43 16.61
CA TYR A 81 -1.06 11.27 16.10
C TYR A 81 -1.80 12.57 15.78
N MET A 82 -1.11 13.68 15.48
CA MET A 82 -1.77 14.88 14.96
C MET A 82 -2.63 14.51 13.75
N ARG A 83 -3.85 15.02 13.72
CA ARG A 83 -4.67 14.95 12.51
C ARG A 83 -4.15 15.99 11.52
N ASP A 84 -3.72 15.51 10.36
CA ASP A 84 -3.52 16.38 9.21
C ASP A 84 -4.84 16.43 8.42
N PRO A 85 -5.52 17.58 8.30
CA PRO A 85 -6.75 17.70 7.52
C PRO A 85 -6.60 17.26 6.07
N ASN A 86 -5.41 17.47 5.51
CA ASN A 86 -5.09 17.05 4.14
C ASN A 86 -4.48 15.65 4.08
N GLY A 87 -4.20 15.04 5.22
CA GLY A 87 -3.43 13.83 5.33
C GLY A 87 -4.03 12.62 4.63
N GLY A 88 -5.33 12.44 4.69
CA GLY A 88 -6.04 11.41 3.95
C GLY A 88 -6.33 11.78 2.49
N GLU A 89 -6.28 13.06 2.12
CA GLU A 89 -6.73 13.54 0.82
C GLU A 89 -5.89 13.02 -0.34
N ALA A 90 -4.58 13.09 -0.22
CA ALA A 90 -3.69 12.62 -1.28
C ALA A 90 -3.91 11.13 -1.56
N LEU A 91 -3.97 10.28 -0.52
CA LEU A 91 -4.24 8.86 -0.66
C LEU A 91 -5.63 8.61 -1.24
N TYR A 92 -6.67 9.23 -0.68
CA TYR A 92 -8.05 9.09 -1.13
C TYR A 92 -8.19 9.43 -2.61
N LEU A 93 -7.74 10.61 -3.01
CA LEU A 93 -7.81 11.08 -4.40
C LEU A 93 -7.01 10.20 -5.36
N GLN A 94 -5.79 9.82 -4.99
CA GLN A 94 -4.94 9.03 -5.86
C GLN A 94 -5.48 7.61 -6.06
N LEU A 95 -6.04 6.99 -5.05
CA LEU A 95 -6.67 5.67 -5.20
C LEU A 95 -7.86 5.70 -6.18
N TYR A 96 -8.71 6.74 -6.12
CA TYR A 96 -9.80 6.91 -7.11
C TYR A 96 -9.28 7.19 -8.51
N LYS A 97 -8.26 8.04 -8.65
CA LYS A 97 -7.64 8.30 -9.95
C LYS A 97 -7.04 7.03 -10.57
N ARG A 98 -6.41 6.18 -9.73
CA ARG A 98 -5.83 4.92 -10.23
C ARG A 98 -6.94 3.92 -10.55
N ALA A 99 -7.97 3.81 -9.73
CA ALA A 99 -9.14 2.97 -10.04
C ALA A 99 -9.81 3.40 -11.36
N MET A 100 -9.94 4.71 -11.64
CA MET A 100 -10.41 5.22 -12.92
C MET A 100 -9.49 4.82 -14.08
N GLY A 101 -8.16 4.90 -13.89
CA GLY A 101 -7.19 4.46 -14.90
C GLY A 101 -7.35 2.97 -15.28
N TYR A 102 -7.61 2.09 -14.30
CA TYR A 102 -7.91 0.68 -14.58
C TYR A 102 -9.27 0.49 -15.24
N LYS A 103 -10.29 1.27 -14.84
CA LYS A 103 -11.60 1.25 -15.51
C LYS A 103 -11.47 1.61 -17.00
N ILE A 104 -10.67 2.62 -17.35
CA ILE A 104 -10.41 3.01 -18.74
C ILE A 104 -9.81 1.81 -19.53
N ILE A 105 -8.89 1.05 -18.95
CA ILE A 105 -8.35 -0.16 -19.62
C ILE A 105 -9.47 -1.18 -19.87
N VAL A 106 -10.37 -1.40 -18.91
CA VAL A 106 -11.53 -2.29 -19.11
C VAL A 106 -12.44 -1.77 -20.21
N ASP A 107 -12.76 -0.48 -20.19
CA ASP A 107 -13.63 0.15 -21.18
C ASP A 107 -13.06 -0.01 -22.60
N LEU A 108 -11.76 0.26 -22.79
CA LEU A 108 -11.06 0.09 -24.07
C LEU A 108 -11.08 -1.36 -24.59
N ASN A 109 -11.03 -2.34 -23.69
CA ASN A 109 -11.04 -3.76 -24.04
C ASN A 109 -12.45 -4.33 -24.25
N THR A 110 -13.49 -3.59 -23.90
CA THR A 110 -14.92 -4.01 -24.04
C THR A 110 -15.68 -3.25 -25.12
N ASP A 111 -15.29 -2.01 -25.41
CA ASP A 111 -15.93 -1.17 -26.44
C ASP A 111 -15.69 -1.77 -27.84
N PRO A 112 -16.76 -2.03 -28.63
CA PRO A 112 -16.64 -2.52 -29.99
C PRO A 112 -15.75 -1.71 -30.94
N GLN A 113 -15.55 -0.41 -30.68
CA GLN A 113 -14.73 0.47 -31.52
C GLN A 113 -13.24 0.36 -31.23
N THR A 114 -12.85 -0.07 -30.01
CA THR A 114 -11.45 -0.08 -29.54
C THR A 114 -10.91 -1.47 -29.23
N LYS A 115 -11.75 -2.43 -28.85
CA LYS A 115 -11.30 -3.76 -28.37
C LYS A 115 -10.35 -4.49 -29.33
N GLU A 116 -10.60 -4.41 -30.64
CA GLU A 116 -9.73 -5.06 -31.65
C GLU A 116 -8.38 -4.33 -31.80
N LYS A 117 -8.38 -3.01 -31.59
CA LYS A 117 -7.15 -2.20 -31.65
C LYS A 117 -6.23 -2.49 -30.46
N VAL A 118 -6.80 -2.64 -29.26
CA VAL A 118 -6.01 -2.90 -28.05
C VAL A 118 -5.65 -4.38 -27.86
N ALA A 119 -6.31 -5.30 -28.57
CA ALA A 119 -6.00 -6.72 -28.54
C ALA A 119 -4.57 -7.04 -29.05
N VAL A 120 -3.93 -6.14 -29.79
CA VAL A 120 -2.54 -6.29 -30.24
C VAL A 120 -1.55 -6.23 -29.05
N TYR A 121 -1.95 -5.61 -27.93
CA TYR A 121 -1.14 -5.47 -26.73
C TYR A 121 -1.35 -6.61 -25.71
N GLY A 122 -2.13 -7.61 -26.04
CA GLY A 122 -2.41 -8.79 -25.21
C GLY A 122 -3.88 -9.21 -25.34
N LYS A 123 -4.23 -10.43 -24.93
CA LYS A 123 -5.63 -10.87 -24.94
C LYS A 123 -6.49 -9.92 -24.11
N ASN A 124 -7.64 -9.51 -24.66
CA ASN A 124 -8.57 -8.61 -23.98
C ASN A 124 -8.96 -9.12 -22.58
N GLU A 125 -9.23 -10.43 -22.44
CA GLU A 125 -9.61 -11.06 -21.17
C GLU A 125 -8.53 -10.90 -20.12
N ASN A 126 -7.25 -11.08 -20.49
CA ASN A 126 -6.13 -10.92 -19.57
C ASN A 126 -5.89 -9.44 -19.19
N GLN A 127 -6.05 -8.51 -20.13
CA GLN A 127 -5.96 -7.08 -19.85
C GLN A 127 -7.10 -6.63 -18.92
N ILE A 128 -8.33 -7.12 -19.15
CA ILE A 128 -9.50 -6.85 -18.29
C ILE A 128 -9.26 -7.42 -16.89
N ALA A 129 -8.80 -8.68 -16.79
CA ALA A 129 -8.51 -9.31 -15.50
C ALA A 129 -7.43 -8.54 -14.72
N ALA A 130 -6.33 -8.12 -15.38
CA ALA A 130 -5.28 -7.33 -14.76
C ALA A 130 -5.83 -6.00 -14.19
N ALA A 131 -6.61 -5.29 -14.98
CA ALA A 131 -7.22 -4.02 -14.56
C ALA A 131 -8.24 -4.22 -13.41
N ARG A 132 -9.07 -5.27 -13.48
CA ARG A 132 -10.03 -5.67 -12.44
C ARG A 132 -9.35 -5.97 -11.11
N ILE A 133 -8.26 -6.75 -11.13
CA ILE A 133 -7.47 -7.08 -9.94
C ILE A 133 -6.89 -5.82 -9.29
N MET A 134 -6.30 -4.95 -10.10
CA MET A 134 -5.66 -3.74 -9.56
C MET A 134 -6.68 -2.69 -9.11
N MET A 135 -7.85 -2.62 -9.74
CA MET A 135 -8.97 -1.81 -9.25
C MET A 135 -9.49 -2.34 -7.91
N SER A 136 -9.62 -3.67 -7.75
CA SER A 136 -9.95 -4.33 -6.48
C SER A 136 -8.92 -4.02 -5.39
N TYR A 137 -7.63 -3.98 -5.73
CA TYR A 137 -6.56 -3.56 -4.83
C TYR A 137 -6.75 -2.10 -4.36
N CYS A 138 -7.02 -1.16 -5.27
CA CYS A 138 -7.30 0.24 -4.92
C CYS A 138 -8.48 0.37 -3.96
N PHE A 139 -9.58 -0.32 -4.23
CA PHE A 139 -10.76 -0.28 -3.37
C PHE A 139 -10.53 -1.01 -2.02
N THR A 140 -9.67 -2.04 -2.00
CA THR A 140 -9.25 -2.66 -0.73
C THR A 140 -8.50 -1.64 0.14
N LEU A 141 -7.56 -0.88 -0.43
CA LEU A 141 -6.86 0.19 0.30
C LEU A 141 -7.82 1.30 0.76
N LEU A 142 -8.79 1.68 -0.06
CA LEU A 142 -9.80 2.68 0.32
C LEU A 142 -10.65 2.22 1.50
N VAL A 143 -11.28 1.03 1.40
CA VAL A 143 -12.17 0.54 2.45
C VAL A 143 -11.43 0.22 3.75
N GLN A 144 -10.22 -0.32 3.67
CA GLN A 144 -9.42 -0.61 4.86
C GLN A 144 -8.83 0.64 5.53
N SER A 145 -8.73 1.76 4.80
CA SER A 145 -8.21 3.01 5.34
C SER A 145 -9.30 3.95 5.85
N PHE A 146 -10.44 4.04 5.16
CA PHE A 146 -11.48 5.04 5.43
C PHE A 146 -12.81 4.45 5.95
N GLY A 147 -13.07 3.18 5.70
CA GLY A 147 -14.35 2.53 6.01
C GLY A 147 -15.31 2.57 4.83
N ASP A 148 -16.57 2.96 5.06
CA ASP A 148 -17.55 3.12 3.98
C ASP A 148 -17.05 4.18 2.99
N VAL A 149 -17.07 3.87 1.69
CA VAL A 149 -16.58 4.79 0.63
C VAL A 149 -17.45 4.66 -0.63
N PRO A 150 -17.50 5.65 -1.51
CA PRO A 150 -18.02 5.43 -2.85
C PRO A 150 -17.31 4.28 -3.55
N TYR A 151 -18.05 3.34 -4.08
CA TYR A 151 -17.54 2.11 -4.68
C TYR A 151 -18.05 1.92 -6.10
N TYR A 152 -17.29 1.21 -6.94
CA TYR A 152 -17.68 0.83 -8.29
C TYR A 152 -17.42 -0.67 -8.50
N SER A 153 -18.41 -1.36 -9.07
CA SER A 153 -18.34 -2.75 -9.47
C SER A 153 -18.35 -2.88 -10.99
N LEU A 154 -17.53 -3.74 -11.54
CA LEU A 154 -17.62 -4.15 -12.95
C LEU A 154 -18.70 -5.21 -13.15
N LEU A 155 -18.94 -6.05 -12.13
CA LEU A 155 -19.95 -7.10 -12.16
C LEU A 155 -21.37 -6.55 -11.96
N ASP A 156 -21.52 -5.52 -11.14
CA ASP A 156 -22.82 -4.99 -10.71
C ASP A 156 -22.83 -3.45 -10.84
N LYS A 157 -22.46 -2.97 -12.03
CA LYS A 157 -22.32 -1.53 -12.34
C LYS A 157 -23.62 -0.73 -12.25
N ASP A 158 -24.76 -1.41 -12.35
CA ASP A 158 -26.09 -0.80 -12.25
C ASP A 158 -26.63 -0.78 -10.80
N ASN A 159 -25.86 -1.27 -9.83
CA ASN A 159 -26.23 -1.27 -8.43
C ASN A 159 -26.27 0.17 -7.88
N PRO A 160 -27.44 0.62 -7.36
CA PRO A 160 -27.59 1.99 -6.88
C PRO A 160 -26.68 2.34 -5.70
N LYS A 161 -26.02 1.36 -5.06
CA LYS A 161 -25.01 1.58 -4.02
C LYS A 161 -23.59 1.78 -4.58
N PHE A 162 -23.32 1.45 -5.86
CA PHE A 162 -21.99 1.38 -6.46
C PHE A 162 -21.81 2.47 -7.53
N GLN A 163 -21.79 3.73 -7.09
CA GLN A 163 -21.88 4.91 -7.95
C GLN A 163 -20.54 5.57 -8.28
N ALA A 164 -19.43 5.10 -7.69
CA ALA A 164 -18.11 5.68 -7.97
C ALA A 164 -17.69 5.47 -9.43
N LEU A 165 -16.77 6.27 -9.93
CA LEU A 165 -16.20 6.18 -11.28
C LEU A 165 -17.22 6.34 -12.43
N GLN A 166 -18.41 6.83 -12.16
CA GLN A 166 -19.50 7.09 -13.11
C GLN A 166 -19.86 8.58 -13.09
N THR A 167 -18.85 9.43 -13.32
CA THR A 167 -18.91 10.89 -13.13
C THR A 167 -19.95 11.59 -14.00
N ASP A 168 -20.30 11.01 -15.16
CA ASP A 168 -21.35 11.54 -16.06
C ASP A 168 -22.76 11.35 -15.48
N THR A 169 -22.92 10.39 -14.55
CA THR A 169 -24.23 10.05 -13.96
C THR A 169 -24.32 10.54 -12.51
N TYR A 170 -23.25 10.39 -11.73
CA TYR A 170 -23.25 10.65 -10.29
C TYR A 170 -22.18 11.66 -9.90
N VAL A 171 -22.58 12.91 -9.65
CA VAL A 171 -21.68 13.99 -9.17
C VAL A 171 -21.39 13.83 -7.67
N THR A 172 -22.37 13.37 -6.89
CA THR A 172 -22.26 13.11 -5.45
C THR A 172 -22.59 11.64 -5.16
N PRO A 173 -21.67 10.70 -5.44
CA PRO A 173 -21.93 9.28 -5.27
C PRO A 173 -22.22 8.92 -3.80
N VAL A 174 -23.10 7.94 -3.58
CA VAL A 174 -23.35 7.38 -2.25
C VAL A 174 -22.13 6.58 -1.77
N PHE A 175 -22.00 6.46 -0.44
CA PHE A 175 -20.97 5.65 0.19
C PHE A 175 -21.54 4.24 0.40
N ALA A 176 -20.93 3.25 -0.22
CA ALA A 176 -21.26 1.85 0.01
C ALA A 176 -20.72 1.37 1.36
N SER A 177 -21.42 0.43 2.00
CA SER A 177 -20.96 -0.12 3.26
C SER A 177 -19.73 -1.02 3.08
N GLN A 178 -18.83 -1.04 4.08
CA GLN A 178 -17.65 -1.90 4.05
C GLN A 178 -17.99 -3.36 3.71
N LYS A 179 -19.07 -3.89 4.28
CA LYS A 179 -19.49 -5.28 4.02
C LYS A 179 -19.92 -5.51 2.57
N ASP A 180 -20.64 -4.55 1.96
CA ASP A 180 -21.04 -4.66 0.55
C ASP A 180 -19.80 -4.57 -0.36
N ILE A 181 -18.87 -3.66 -0.04
CA ILE A 181 -17.60 -3.48 -0.78
C ILE A 181 -16.74 -4.75 -0.70
N TYR A 182 -16.47 -5.28 0.50
CA TYR A 182 -15.63 -6.48 0.62
C TYR A 182 -16.26 -7.71 -0.04
N LEU A 183 -17.58 -7.87 0.06
CA LEU A 183 -18.27 -8.96 -0.62
C LEU A 183 -18.12 -8.88 -2.12
N ASP A 184 -18.27 -7.68 -2.69
CA ASP A 184 -18.16 -7.48 -4.13
C ASP A 184 -16.71 -7.57 -4.62
N ILE A 185 -15.73 -7.01 -3.90
CA ILE A 185 -14.30 -7.19 -4.21
C ILE A 185 -13.94 -8.67 -4.31
N LEU A 186 -14.41 -9.52 -3.38
CA LEU A 186 -14.14 -10.96 -3.44
C LEU A 186 -14.77 -11.61 -4.66
N LYS A 187 -15.95 -11.16 -5.11
CA LYS A 187 -16.59 -11.62 -6.36
C LYS A 187 -15.83 -11.13 -7.60
N GLU A 188 -15.39 -9.87 -7.61
CA GLU A 188 -14.59 -9.29 -8.69
C GLU A 188 -13.28 -10.05 -8.88
N LEU A 189 -12.60 -10.43 -7.79
CA LEU A 189 -11.38 -11.23 -7.83
C LEU A 189 -11.65 -12.66 -8.31
N ASP A 190 -12.79 -13.27 -7.92
CA ASP A 190 -13.19 -14.58 -8.43
C ASP A 190 -13.42 -14.55 -9.95
N GLN A 191 -14.12 -13.51 -10.42
CA GLN A 191 -14.36 -13.33 -11.85
C GLN A 191 -13.04 -13.16 -12.59
N ALA A 192 -12.13 -12.32 -12.09
CA ALA A 192 -10.80 -12.17 -12.67
C ALA A 192 -10.06 -13.50 -12.77
N VAL A 193 -10.02 -14.28 -11.68
CA VAL A 193 -9.37 -15.61 -11.65
C VAL A 193 -9.97 -16.56 -12.69
N SER A 194 -11.28 -16.51 -12.93
CA SER A 194 -11.99 -17.35 -13.90
C SER A 194 -11.75 -16.93 -15.36
N GLU A 195 -11.54 -15.65 -15.61
CA GLU A 195 -11.34 -15.08 -16.95
C GLU A 195 -9.89 -15.16 -17.44
N ILE A 196 -8.92 -15.32 -16.55
CA ILE A 196 -7.50 -15.34 -16.90
C ILE A 196 -7.19 -16.55 -17.80
N ASP A 197 -6.77 -16.25 -19.03
CA ASP A 197 -6.23 -17.27 -19.96
C ASP A 197 -4.74 -17.47 -19.72
N THR A 198 -4.39 -18.58 -19.09
CA THR A 198 -3.00 -18.97 -18.80
C THR A 198 -2.27 -19.61 -19.97
N SER A 199 -2.91 -19.76 -21.14
CA SER A 199 -2.27 -20.31 -22.35
C SER A 199 -1.33 -19.31 -23.04
N THR A 200 -1.39 -18.03 -22.68
CA THR A 200 -0.48 -16.99 -23.18
C THR A 200 0.75 -16.83 -22.29
N PHE A 201 1.87 -16.39 -22.88
CA PHE A 201 3.12 -16.21 -22.15
C PHE A 201 3.15 -14.91 -21.32
N THR A 202 2.43 -13.88 -21.77
CA THR A 202 2.43 -12.55 -21.13
C THR A 202 1.01 -12.03 -20.96
N VAL A 203 0.80 -11.15 -20.00
CA VAL A 203 -0.46 -10.39 -19.85
C VAL A 203 -0.51 -9.28 -20.90
N PHE A 204 0.59 -8.52 -21.02
CA PHE A 204 0.78 -7.50 -22.04
C PHE A 204 2.00 -7.86 -22.92
N THR A 205 1.87 -7.76 -24.24
CA THR A 205 2.91 -8.17 -25.20
C THR A 205 4.10 -7.21 -25.24
N GLU A 206 3.89 -5.92 -24.97
CA GLU A 206 4.91 -4.85 -25.06
C GLU A 206 5.55 -4.51 -23.70
N GLY A 207 5.52 -5.45 -22.77
CA GLY A 207 6.15 -5.28 -21.46
C GLY A 207 5.14 -5.07 -20.33
N ASP A 208 5.03 -6.08 -19.49
CA ASP A 208 4.30 -6.06 -18.25
C ASP A 208 5.29 -5.94 -17.09
N LEU A 209 5.32 -4.78 -16.45
CA LEU A 209 6.24 -4.51 -15.33
C LEU A 209 5.74 -5.10 -14.00
N LEU A 210 4.47 -5.55 -13.92
CA LEU A 210 3.86 -5.99 -12.67
C LEU A 210 3.77 -7.51 -12.56
N PHE A 211 3.03 -8.14 -13.46
CA PHE A 211 2.74 -9.58 -13.37
C PHE A 211 3.70 -10.42 -14.20
N GLY A 212 4.04 -9.96 -15.39
CA GLY A 212 4.84 -10.67 -16.38
C GLY A 212 4.05 -11.81 -17.04
N THR A 213 3.45 -12.71 -16.27
CA THR A 213 2.69 -13.87 -16.78
C THR A 213 1.27 -13.94 -16.24
N PRO A 214 0.31 -14.47 -17.02
CA PRO A 214 -1.05 -14.71 -16.53
C PRO A 214 -1.11 -15.68 -15.35
N ALA A 215 -0.22 -16.66 -15.28
CA ALA A 215 -0.15 -17.59 -14.16
C ALA A 215 0.18 -16.87 -12.84
N LYS A 216 1.19 -16.00 -12.85
CA LYS A 216 1.55 -15.19 -11.67
C LYS A 216 0.45 -14.18 -11.31
N MET A 217 -0.21 -13.57 -12.32
CA MET A 217 -1.36 -12.71 -12.12
C MET A 217 -2.50 -13.43 -11.40
N LYS A 218 -2.79 -14.67 -11.80
CA LYS A 218 -3.81 -15.53 -11.16
C LYS A 218 -3.46 -15.82 -9.70
N LYS A 219 -2.21 -16.20 -9.43
CA LYS A 219 -1.70 -16.42 -8.07
C LYS A 219 -1.81 -15.16 -7.20
N PHE A 220 -1.50 -13.99 -7.75
CA PHE A 220 -1.65 -12.73 -7.02
C PHE A 220 -3.11 -12.44 -6.67
N ALA A 221 -4.05 -12.63 -7.61
CA ALA A 221 -5.47 -12.44 -7.34
C ALA A 221 -5.97 -13.35 -6.21
N ASN A 222 -5.58 -14.62 -6.22
CA ASN A 222 -5.89 -15.57 -5.15
C ASN A 222 -5.24 -15.19 -3.82
N SER A 223 -3.99 -14.73 -3.85
CA SER A 223 -3.27 -14.26 -2.67
C SER A 223 -3.92 -13.02 -2.05
N LEU A 224 -4.40 -12.10 -2.88
CA LEU A 224 -5.16 -10.93 -2.42
C LEU A 224 -6.51 -11.33 -1.80
N ARG A 225 -7.21 -12.31 -2.39
CA ARG A 225 -8.44 -12.87 -1.79
C ARG A 225 -8.16 -13.47 -0.40
N LEU A 226 -7.06 -14.22 -0.27
CA LEU A 226 -6.65 -14.79 1.01
C LEU A 226 -6.30 -13.70 2.04
N ARG A 227 -5.55 -12.66 1.64
CA ARG A 227 -5.24 -11.50 2.52
C ARG A 227 -6.53 -10.86 3.03
N ILE A 228 -7.48 -10.54 2.14
CA ILE A 228 -8.77 -9.94 2.52
C ILE A 228 -9.56 -10.85 3.46
N ALA A 229 -9.65 -12.15 3.15
CA ALA A 229 -10.34 -13.11 4.00
C ALA A 229 -9.66 -13.24 5.38
N ASN A 230 -8.32 -13.22 5.44
CA ASN A 230 -7.56 -13.23 6.68
C ASN A 230 -7.83 -11.98 7.54
N HIS A 231 -7.95 -10.80 6.90
CA HIS A 231 -8.34 -9.58 7.61
C HIS A 231 -9.71 -9.73 8.27
N LEU A 232 -10.67 -10.30 7.57
CA LEU A 232 -12.07 -10.36 7.99
C LEU A 232 -12.41 -11.58 8.88
N LYS A 233 -11.56 -12.60 8.96
CA LYS A 233 -11.91 -13.90 9.59
C LYS A 233 -12.34 -13.78 11.06
N GLY A 234 -11.75 -12.83 11.81
CA GLY A 234 -12.04 -12.61 13.23
C GLY A 234 -13.37 -11.90 13.49
N ALA A 235 -13.93 -11.22 12.50
CA ALA A 235 -15.18 -10.51 12.66
C ALA A 235 -16.38 -11.46 12.67
N SER A 236 -17.39 -11.14 13.49
CA SER A 236 -18.60 -11.97 13.65
C SER A 236 -19.54 -11.85 12.44
N ALA A 237 -20.45 -12.81 12.29
CA ALA A 237 -21.52 -12.76 11.30
C ALA A 237 -22.47 -11.56 11.51
N THR A 238 -22.63 -11.08 12.74
CA THR A 238 -23.40 -9.87 13.03
C THR A 238 -22.77 -8.63 12.37
N VAL A 239 -21.43 -8.56 12.34
CA VAL A 239 -20.69 -7.45 11.73
C VAL A 239 -20.62 -7.57 10.21
N LEU A 240 -20.28 -8.76 9.71
CA LEU A 240 -20.05 -9.00 8.28
C LEU A 240 -21.34 -9.25 7.49
N GLY A 241 -22.41 -9.68 8.13
CA GLY A 241 -23.55 -10.30 7.47
C GLY A 241 -23.25 -11.76 7.09
N THR A 242 -24.31 -12.52 6.76
CA THR A 242 -24.22 -13.96 6.48
C THR A 242 -23.36 -14.25 5.27
N ASP A 243 -23.60 -13.54 4.16
CA ASP A 243 -22.98 -13.84 2.86
C ASP A 243 -21.46 -13.56 2.87
N LEU A 244 -21.04 -12.41 3.39
CA LEU A 244 -19.61 -12.11 3.49
C LEU A 244 -18.92 -13.03 4.50
N LYS A 245 -19.55 -13.35 5.64
CA LYS A 245 -18.98 -14.29 6.62
C LYS A 245 -18.80 -15.68 6.02
N GLN A 246 -19.80 -16.17 5.28
CA GLN A 246 -19.70 -17.47 4.60
C GLN A 246 -18.56 -17.44 3.59
N ARG A 247 -18.50 -16.41 2.77
CA ARG A 247 -17.45 -16.26 1.76
C ARG A 247 -16.05 -16.26 2.36
N VAL A 248 -15.84 -15.51 3.43
CA VAL A 248 -14.57 -15.48 4.17
C VAL A 248 -14.24 -16.88 4.71
N THR A 249 -15.22 -17.56 5.30
CA THR A 249 -15.05 -18.91 5.84
C THR A 249 -14.64 -19.90 4.75
N ASP A 250 -15.27 -19.85 3.57
CA ASP A 250 -14.97 -20.74 2.46
C ASP A 250 -13.53 -20.54 1.95
N ILE A 251 -13.09 -19.29 1.80
CA ILE A 251 -11.72 -18.98 1.38
C ILE A 251 -10.70 -19.49 2.42
N ILE A 252 -10.92 -19.22 3.70
CA ILE A 252 -10.03 -19.68 4.77
C ILE A 252 -9.97 -21.23 4.80
N ASN A 253 -11.10 -21.91 4.71
CA ASN A 253 -11.15 -23.37 4.68
C ASN A 253 -10.44 -23.96 3.46
N HIS A 254 -10.62 -23.34 2.29
CA HIS A 254 -9.97 -23.78 1.05
C HIS A 254 -8.44 -23.82 1.20
N TYR A 255 -7.83 -22.73 1.73
CA TYR A 255 -6.38 -22.69 1.91
C TYR A 255 -5.90 -23.42 3.19
N THR A 256 -6.74 -23.57 4.20
CA THR A 256 -6.43 -24.45 5.33
C THR A 256 -6.31 -25.90 4.87
N ALA A 257 -7.07 -26.32 3.86
CA ALA A 257 -7.03 -27.67 3.27
C ALA A 257 -5.78 -27.96 2.40
N GLY A 258 -4.93 -26.96 2.08
CA GLY A 258 -3.65 -27.19 1.42
C GLY A 258 -3.58 -26.83 -0.07
N ASN A 259 -4.44 -25.94 -0.56
CA ASN A 259 -4.43 -25.51 -1.97
C ASN A 259 -3.39 -24.38 -2.24
N ASP A 260 -2.17 -24.53 -1.72
CA ASP A 260 -1.13 -23.50 -1.69
C ASP A 260 -0.59 -23.15 -3.08
N SER A 261 -0.61 -24.11 -4.03
CA SER A 261 -0.12 -23.90 -5.41
C SER A 261 -0.91 -22.84 -6.20
N GLU A 262 -2.09 -22.45 -5.70
CA GLU A 262 -2.89 -21.37 -6.27
C GLU A 262 -2.41 -19.98 -5.84
N LEU A 263 -1.52 -19.88 -4.87
CA LEU A 263 -0.99 -18.65 -4.29
C LEU A 263 0.41 -18.33 -4.84
N LEU A 264 0.92 -17.14 -4.51
CA LEU A 264 2.32 -16.81 -4.77
C LEU A 264 3.23 -17.84 -4.10
N GLU A 265 4.23 -18.32 -4.83
CA GLU A 265 5.18 -19.36 -4.44
C GLU A 265 6.53 -18.79 -4.08
N GLU A 266 7.42 -19.68 -3.62
CA GLU A 266 8.79 -19.33 -3.25
C GLU A 266 9.53 -18.55 -4.36
N GLY A 267 10.09 -17.40 -3.99
CA GLY A 267 10.75 -16.48 -4.93
C GLY A 267 9.78 -15.57 -5.69
N GLU A 268 8.47 -15.82 -5.66
CA GLU A 268 7.50 -14.93 -6.31
C GLU A 268 7.13 -13.73 -5.44
N ARG A 269 7.07 -12.59 -6.10
CA ARG A 269 6.54 -11.33 -5.55
C ARG A 269 5.93 -10.53 -6.67
N VAL A 270 4.91 -9.75 -6.35
CA VAL A 270 4.31 -8.76 -7.24
C VAL A 270 4.82 -7.41 -6.81
N GLU A 271 5.61 -6.79 -7.65
CA GLU A 271 6.31 -5.53 -7.38
C GLU A 271 6.39 -4.69 -8.65
N ILE A 272 6.52 -3.39 -8.48
CA ILE A 272 6.74 -2.45 -9.58
C ILE A 272 8.12 -1.82 -9.42
N PRO A 273 8.99 -1.88 -10.45
CA PRO A 273 10.31 -1.27 -10.41
C PRO A 273 10.20 0.25 -10.51
N PHE A 274 11.14 0.92 -9.85
CA PHE A 274 11.38 2.34 -10.00
C PHE A 274 12.67 2.57 -10.79
N GLU A 275 12.88 3.81 -11.26
CA GLU A 275 13.94 4.13 -12.21
C GLU A 275 14.82 5.26 -11.67
N ASP A 276 16.12 5.20 -12.02
CA ASP A 276 17.06 6.28 -11.75
C ASP A 276 16.87 7.42 -12.75
N ASN A 277 15.70 8.06 -12.67
CA ASN A 277 15.40 9.25 -13.45
C ASN A 277 14.58 10.24 -12.59
N TYR A 278 14.37 11.45 -13.11
CA TYR A 278 13.65 12.48 -12.36
C TYR A 278 12.16 12.18 -12.16
N THR A 279 11.57 11.35 -13.02
CA THR A 279 10.11 11.13 -13.05
C THR A 279 9.67 10.04 -12.08
N TYR A 280 10.45 8.95 -11.95
CA TYR A 280 10.06 7.75 -11.21
C TYR A 280 11.17 7.20 -10.29
N PRO A 281 11.86 8.03 -9.48
CA PRO A 281 12.70 7.48 -8.41
C PRO A 281 11.82 7.00 -7.25
N THR A 282 12.34 6.12 -6.40
CA THR A 282 11.60 5.77 -5.18
C THR A 282 11.31 7.00 -4.33
N PRO A 283 10.14 7.10 -3.68
CA PRO A 283 9.78 8.28 -2.88
C PRO A 283 10.78 8.59 -1.76
N ILE A 284 11.34 7.56 -1.12
CA ILE A 284 12.32 7.75 -0.05
C ILE A 284 13.65 8.31 -0.57
N TYR A 285 14.10 7.87 -1.76
CA TYR A 285 15.27 8.43 -2.42
C TYR A 285 15.03 9.90 -2.77
N TYR A 286 13.86 10.19 -3.33
CA TYR A 286 13.49 11.57 -3.68
C TYR A 286 13.57 12.49 -2.45
N ASP A 287 12.99 12.11 -1.34
CA ASP A 287 13.02 12.93 -0.12
C ASP A 287 14.45 13.16 0.38
N TYR A 288 15.26 12.10 0.46
CA TYR A 288 16.60 12.18 1.03
C TYR A 288 17.59 12.96 0.14
N TYR A 289 17.57 12.70 -1.16
CA TYR A 289 18.62 13.20 -2.07
C TYR A 289 18.15 14.34 -2.97
N VAL A 290 16.95 14.29 -3.53
CA VAL A 290 16.40 15.35 -4.38
C VAL A 290 15.79 16.46 -3.53
N GLY A 291 14.89 16.11 -2.61
CA GLY A 291 14.26 17.03 -1.66
C GLY A 291 15.21 17.53 -0.56
N ASN A 292 16.39 16.92 -0.44
CA ASN A 292 17.41 17.20 0.57
C ASN A 292 16.86 17.19 2.01
N ARG A 293 15.95 16.26 2.32
CA ARG A 293 15.26 16.17 3.60
C ARG A 293 15.59 14.87 4.31
N VAL A 294 15.74 14.93 5.64
CA VAL A 294 15.86 13.77 6.54
C VAL A 294 14.82 13.95 7.65
N ASP A 295 13.56 13.84 7.28
CA ASP A 295 12.44 14.05 8.20
C ASP A 295 12.06 12.77 8.96
N TYR A 296 12.56 11.62 8.48
CA TYR A 296 12.28 10.29 9.02
C TYR A 296 13.56 9.48 9.11
N VAL A 297 13.78 8.90 10.27
CA VAL A 297 14.92 8.01 10.54
C VAL A 297 14.43 6.73 11.21
N PRO A 298 15.21 5.64 11.25
CA PRO A 298 14.82 4.41 11.95
C PRO A 298 14.42 4.67 13.41
N SER A 299 13.29 4.09 13.83
CA SER A 299 12.82 4.18 15.21
C SER A 299 13.66 3.30 16.15
N SER A 300 13.98 3.80 17.33
CA SER A 300 14.73 3.01 18.32
C SER A 300 13.96 1.76 18.78
N ASN A 301 12.64 1.79 18.74
CA ASN A 301 11.81 0.63 19.08
C ASN A 301 12.02 -0.51 18.08
N PHE A 302 12.00 -0.19 16.78
CA PHE A 302 12.21 -1.17 15.71
C PHE A 302 13.66 -1.64 15.64
N VAL A 303 14.63 -0.72 15.70
CA VAL A 303 16.07 -1.09 15.75
C VAL A 303 16.35 -2.03 16.92
N LYS A 304 15.84 -1.73 18.12
CA LYS A 304 16.00 -2.60 19.29
C LYS A 304 15.33 -3.97 19.12
N LEU A 305 14.23 -4.06 18.41
CA LEU A 305 13.59 -5.34 18.09
C LEU A 305 14.55 -6.22 17.25
N LEU A 306 15.18 -5.63 16.24
CA LEU A 306 16.10 -6.35 15.35
C LEU A 306 17.46 -6.65 16.00
N THR A 307 17.94 -5.80 16.92
CA THR A 307 19.17 -6.07 17.68
C THR A 307 18.99 -7.07 18.83
N GLY A 308 17.77 -7.57 19.08
CA GLY A 308 17.47 -8.41 20.23
C GLY A 308 17.42 -7.65 21.58
N ASN A 309 17.51 -6.32 21.57
CA ASN A 309 17.58 -5.48 22.76
C ASN A 309 16.24 -4.79 23.10
N ASN A 310 15.13 -5.21 22.50
CA ASN A 310 13.80 -4.67 22.79
C ASN A 310 13.30 -5.24 24.12
N LYS A 311 13.18 -4.38 25.14
CA LYS A 311 12.79 -4.81 26.48
C LYS A 311 11.42 -5.51 26.47
N LYS A 312 10.41 -4.97 25.76
CA LYS A 312 9.08 -5.58 25.68
C LYS A 312 9.12 -6.96 25.04
N ALA A 313 9.91 -7.13 23.95
CA ALA A 313 10.09 -8.42 23.31
C ALA A 313 10.74 -9.43 24.28
N ASN A 314 11.74 -9.00 25.05
CA ASN A 314 12.45 -9.84 26.01
C ASN A 314 11.58 -10.21 27.21
N ASP A 315 10.86 -9.24 27.80
CA ASP A 315 9.92 -9.47 28.90
C ASP A 315 8.79 -10.43 28.50
N ARG A 316 8.42 -10.48 27.21
CA ARG A 316 7.40 -11.39 26.64
C ARG A 316 7.98 -12.73 26.19
N GLY A 317 9.28 -12.91 26.27
CA GLY A 317 9.93 -14.17 25.89
C GLY A 317 9.87 -14.47 24.40
N LEU A 318 9.92 -13.44 23.53
CA LEU A 318 9.94 -13.66 22.07
C LEU A 318 11.17 -14.45 21.65
N GLY A 319 12.32 -14.18 22.28
CA GLY A 319 13.56 -14.95 22.10
C GLY A 319 14.18 -14.82 20.71
N PHE A 320 13.92 -13.72 19.99
CA PHE A 320 14.50 -13.51 18.68
C PHE A 320 16.01 -13.26 18.78
N PRO A 321 16.82 -13.94 17.96
CA PRO A 321 18.23 -13.60 17.82
C PRO A 321 18.40 -12.24 17.12
N VAL A 322 19.64 -11.76 17.05
CA VAL A 322 19.98 -10.57 16.25
C VAL A 322 19.56 -10.81 14.80
N ASP A 323 18.69 -9.95 14.29
CA ASP A 323 18.10 -10.11 12.96
C ASP A 323 19.01 -9.53 11.87
N PRO A 324 19.52 -10.33 10.94
CA PRO A 324 20.45 -9.86 9.92
C PRO A 324 19.82 -8.92 8.89
N ARG A 325 18.47 -8.85 8.79
CA ARG A 325 17.80 -7.85 7.97
C ARG A 325 18.09 -6.42 8.44
N MET A 326 18.52 -6.25 9.69
CA MET A 326 18.92 -4.95 10.23
C MET A 326 20.00 -4.27 9.36
N GLU A 327 21.00 -5.02 8.89
CA GLU A 327 22.07 -4.49 8.04
C GLU A 327 21.59 -4.13 6.63
N LYS A 328 20.43 -4.67 6.23
CA LYS A 328 19.74 -4.36 4.97
C LYS A 328 18.78 -3.19 5.08
N TYR A 329 18.29 -2.94 6.28
CA TYR A 329 17.38 -1.83 6.55
C TYR A 329 18.11 -0.54 6.93
N PHE A 330 19.22 -0.66 7.67
CA PHE A 330 19.87 0.49 8.29
C PHE A 330 21.36 0.54 7.98
N ALA A 331 21.85 1.76 7.80
CA ALA A 331 23.26 2.06 7.77
C ALA A 331 23.83 2.15 9.21
N PRO A 332 25.09 1.80 9.44
CA PRO A 332 25.75 2.04 10.72
C PRO A 332 25.69 3.52 11.12
N VAL A 333 25.55 3.79 12.42
CA VAL A 333 25.66 5.13 12.97
C VAL A 333 27.04 5.73 12.66
N GLY A 334 27.09 7.03 12.46
CA GLY A 334 28.29 7.76 12.06
C GLY A 334 28.43 8.01 10.56
N LEU A 335 27.54 7.40 9.74
CA LEU A 335 27.49 7.64 8.29
C LEU A 335 26.44 8.71 7.98
N GLY A 336 26.85 9.80 7.32
CA GLY A 336 25.93 10.78 6.76
C GLY A 336 25.23 10.23 5.50
N LYS A 337 24.17 10.91 5.05
CA LYS A 337 23.39 10.44 3.88
C LYS A 337 24.24 10.33 2.59
N TRP A 338 25.24 11.17 2.43
CA TRP A 338 26.14 11.11 1.27
C TRP A 338 27.16 9.96 1.37
N ASP A 339 27.53 9.55 2.59
CA ASP A 339 28.32 8.34 2.80
C ASP A 339 27.50 7.11 2.41
N VAL A 340 26.22 7.09 2.79
CA VAL A 340 25.30 6.02 2.39
C VAL A 340 25.11 5.99 0.87
N TYR A 341 24.94 7.15 0.23
CA TYR A 341 24.81 7.28 -1.23
C TYR A 341 26.04 6.72 -1.96
N ASN A 342 27.24 7.13 -1.55
CA ASN A 342 28.50 6.69 -2.15
C ASN A 342 28.82 5.21 -1.85
N GLY A 343 28.14 4.64 -0.87
CA GLY A 343 28.29 3.25 -0.46
C GLY A 343 29.29 3.06 0.67
N TYR A 344 29.03 2.04 1.46
CA TYR A 344 29.85 1.60 2.57
C TYR A 344 29.98 0.07 2.56
N THR A 345 30.99 -0.45 3.23
CA THR A 345 31.24 -1.89 3.29
C THR A 345 30.96 -2.41 4.69
N LEU A 346 30.19 -3.49 4.78
CA LEU A 346 29.97 -4.25 6.00
C LEU A 346 30.85 -5.51 6.03
N ASN A 347 31.40 -5.83 7.19
CA ASN A 347 32.10 -7.10 7.38
C ASN A 347 31.07 -8.23 7.51
N GLN A 348 30.85 -8.97 6.43
CA GLN A 348 29.87 -10.06 6.37
C GLN A 348 30.33 -11.33 7.09
N THR A 349 31.61 -11.46 7.45
CA THR A 349 32.17 -12.65 8.11
C THR A 349 32.23 -12.54 9.64
N ALA A 350 32.24 -11.33 10.19
CA ALA A 350 32.17 -11.08 11.63
C ALA A 350 30.73 -11.11 12.13
N PRO A 351 30.47 -11.41 13.41
CA PRO A 351 29.17 -11.20 14.04
C PRO A 351 28.69 -9.75 13.88
N ILE A 352 27.37 -9.56 13.83
CA ILE A 352 26.79 -8.21 13.71
C ILE A 352 27.11 -7.41 14.97
N ASP A 353 27.79 -6.29 14.80
CA ASP A 353 28.01 -5.33 15.88
C ASP A 353 26.75 -4.47 16.09
N THR A 354 25.88 -4.92 16.98
CA THR A 354 24.61 -4.25 17.27
C THR A 354 24.78 -2.85 17.86
N THR A 355 25.95 -2.49 18.37
CA THR A 355 26.22 -1.16 18.93
C THR A 355 26.29 -0.07 17.84
N LYS A 356 26.52 -0.48 16.60
CA LYS A 356 26.54 0.42 15.44
C LYS A 356 25.15 0.79 14.90
N TYR A 357 24.08 0.21 15.46
CA TYR A 357 22.73 0.46 15.00
C TYR A 357 21.92 1.14 16.11
N VAL A 358 21.64 2.42 15.92
CA VAL A 358 20.99 3.27 16.91
C VAL A 358 19.79 3.94 16.27
N GLY A 359 18.60 3.64 16.76
CA GLY A 359 17.37 4.28 16.30
C GLY A 359 17.01 5.52 17.13
N MET A 360 16.26 6.43 16.52
CA MET A 360 15.75 7.60 17.22
C MET A 360 14.61 7.21 18.19
N PRO A 361 14.58 7.76 19.42
CA PRO A 361 13.46 7.58 20.34
C PRO A 361 12.13 8.04 19.72
N TYR A 362 11.10 7.20 19.83
CA TYR A 362 9.81 7.43 19.17
C TYR A 362 8.94 8.43 19.91
N GLY A 363 8.26 9.30 19.17
CA GLY A 363 7.21 10.19 19.70
C GLY A 363 7.72 11.29 20.64
N MET A 364 8.97 11.72 20.47
CA MET A 364 9.51 12.85 21.21
C MET A 364 8.73 14.13 20.89
N GLN A 365 8.52 14.94 21.92
CA GLN A 365 7.90 16.27 21.72
C GLN A 365 8.89 17.22 21.03
N GLU A 366 8.36 18.16 20.26
CA GLU A 366 9.16 19.28 19.74
C GLU A 366 9.86 20.00 20.90
N GLY A 367 11.11 20.38 20.70
CA GLY A 367 11.97 20.92 21.76
C GLY A 367 12.79 19.90 22.54
N LEU A 368 12.40 18.61 22.53
CA LEU A 368 13.25 17.51 23.03
C LEU A 368 14.09 16.89 21.91
N THR A 369 13.75 17.17 20.66
CA THR A 369 14.50 16.71 19.48
C THR A 369 15.73 17.58 19.25
N SER A 370 16.73 17.00 18.60
CA SER A 370 18.01 17.65 18.30
C SER A 370 18.43 17.35 16.86
N ASP A 371 19.19 18.26 16.27
CA ASP A 371 19.77 18.06 14.93
C ASP A 371 20.73 16.85 14.85
N GLN A 372 21.21 16.35 15.99
CA GLN A 372 22.00 15.11 16.08
C GLN A 372 21.26 13.88 15.53
N TYR A 373 19.91 13.93 15.49
CA TYR A 373 19.11 12.85 14.90
C TYR A 373 18.97 12.93 13.38
N LYS A 374 19.38 14.02 12.75
CA LYS A 374 19.17 14.24 11.31
C LYS A 374 20.33 13.73 10.42
N GLY A 375 21.54 13.75 10.94
CA GLY A 375 22.73 13.63 10.10
C GLY A 375 23.35 12.24 10.03
N GLY A 376 22.84 11.25 10.73
CA GLY A 376 23.49 9.95 10.89
C GLY A 376 24.55 9.93 11.98
N GLU A 377 24.91 11.05 12.57
CA GLU A 377 25.92 11.14 13.63
C GLU A 377 25.46 10.52 14.95
N GLY A 378 24.18 10.71 15.29
CA GLY A 378 23.60 10.23 16.54
C GLY A 378 22.68 9.04 16.40
N VAL A 379 22.16 8.77 15.19
CA VAL A 379 21.30 7.65 14.86
C VAL A 379 21.64 7.08 13.49
N SER A 380 21.31 5.82 13.27
CA SER A 380 21.40 5.19 11.97
C SER A 380 20.45 5.86 10.97
N LEU A 381 20.88 5.99 9.73
CA LEU A 381 20.01 6.25 8.58
C LEU A 381 19.51 4.94 7.98
N PHE A 382 18.65 5.01 6.98
CA PHE A 382 18.34 3.85 6.16
C PHE A 382 19.55 3.41 5.36
N SER A 383 19.60 2.13 5.04
CA SER A 383 20.68 1.54 4.25
C SER A 383 20.65 2.04 2.79
N LYS A 384 21.74 1.72 2.09
CA LYS A 384 21.84 1.95 0.64
C LYS A 384 20.77 1.17 -0.14
N GLU A 385 20.39 -0.03 0.33
CA GLU A 385 19.37 -0.85 -0.28
C GLU A 385 17.97 -0.19 -0.22
N ILE A 386 17.73 0.62 0.81
CA ILE A 386 16.49 1.40 0.96
C ILE A 386 16.59 2.75 0.23
N LEU A 387 17.72 3.46 0.40
CA LEU A 387 17.93 4.80 -0.17
C LEU A 387 18.47 4.72 -1.60
N THR A 388 17.83 3.94 -2.45
CA THR A 388 18.16 3.84 -3.87
C THR A 388 16.99 4.30 -4.74
N ALA A 389 17.30 4.92 -5.89
CA ALA A 389 16.30 5.35 -6.86
C ALA A 389 15.56 4.16 -7.52
N THR A 390 16.23 3.02 -7.64
CA THR A 390 15.81 1.89 -8.48
C THR A 390 15.22 0.70 -7.71
N ALA A 391 14.96 0.82 -6.40
CA ALA A 391 14.30 -0.25 -5.66
C ALA A 391 12.90 -0.53 -6.24
N SER A 392 12.46 -1.78 -6.15
CA SER A 392 11.06 -2.12 -6.45
C SER A 392 10.18 -1.96 -5.22
N GLU A 393 8.98 -1.43 -5.41
CA GLU A 393 7.94 -1.40 -4.38
C GLU A 393 7.02 -2.60 -4.52
N VAL A 394 6.81 -3.31 -3.41
CA VAL A 394 6.12 -4.61 -3.39
C VAL A 394 4.66 -4.43 -3.00
N PHE A 395 3.77 -5.04 -3.78
CA PHE A 395 2.34 -5.17 -3.47
C PHE A 395 2.06 -6.37 -2.55
N MET A 396 2.77 -7.47 -2.78
CA MET A 396 2.69 -8.71 -1.99
C MET A 396 3.82 -9.65 -2.36
N ASP A 397 4.33 -10.40 -1.38
CA ASP A 397 5.35 -11.42 -1.58
C ASP A 397 5.01 -12.76 -0.92
N TYR A 398 5.79 -13.78 -1.24
CA TYR A 398 5.63 -15.12 -0.69
C TYR A 398 5.81 -15.18 0.84
N SER A 399 6.64 -14.30 1.41
CA SER A 399 6.83 -14.23 2.86
C SER A 399 5.51 -13.97 3.59
N GLU A 400 4.72 -13.01 3.10
CA GLU A 400 3.41 -12.69 3.67
C GLU A 400 2.45 -13.88 3.58
N ILE A 401 2.41 -14.56 2.41
CA ILE A 401 1.56 -15.74 2.22
C ILE A 401 1.90 -16.84 3.22
N CYS A 402 3.18 -17.11 3.45
CA CYS A 402 3.59 -18.08 4.46
C CYS A 402 3.14 -17.72 5.87
N PHE A 403 3.19 -16.45 6.26
CA PHE A 403 2.70 -16.02 7.57
C PHE A 403 1.17 -16.14 7.70
N ILE A 404 0.40 -15.81 6.65
CA ILE A 404 -1.04 -16.00 6.64
C ILE A 404 -1.39 -17.48 6.74
N LEU A 405 -0.74 -18.34 5.96
CA LEU A 405 -0.95 -19.79 6.01
C LEU A 405 -0.56 -20.38 7.37
N SER A 406 0.55 -19.93 7.96
CA SER A 406 0.92 -20.32 9.33
C SER A 406 -0.18 -20.00 10.33
N GLU A 407 -0.73 -18.79 10.25
CA GLU A 407 -1.81 -18.33 11.13
C GLU A 407 -3.09 -19.16 10.98
N ILE A 408 -3.59 -19.34 9.75
CA ILE A 408 -4.86 -20.07 9.52
C ILE A 408 -4.74 -21.58 9.78
N ARG A 409 -3.52 -22.12 9.85
CA ARG A 409 -3.20 -23.51 10.21
C ARG A 409 -2.70 -23.66 11.66
N GLY A 410 -3.14 -22.75 12.55
CA GLY A 410 -2.86 -22.86 13.98
C GLY A 410 -1.41 -22.59 14.37
N TRP A 411 -0.79 -21.60 13.72
CA TRP A 411 0.59 -21.17 13.95
C TRP A 411 1.61 -22.24 13.50
N ASP A 412 1.41 -22.79 12.30
CA ASP A 412 2.26 -23.82 11.72
C ASP A 412 3.72 -23.35 11.67
N ASN A 413 4.60 -24.13 12.31
CA ASN A 413 6.02 -23.76 12.46
C ASN A 413 6.80 -23.86 11.16
N THR A 414 6.42 -24.78 10.26
CA THR A 414 7.11 -24.94 8.97
C THR A 414 6.84 -23.74 8.08
N LEU A 415 5.59 -23.30 8.00
CA LEU A 415 5.17 -22.13 7.23
C LEU A 415 5.73 -20.84 7.85
N TYR A 416 5.73 -20.71 9.17
CA TYR A 416 6.38 -19.60 9.86
C TYR A 416 7.85 -19.47 9.47
N ARG A 417 8.62 -20.57 9.52
CA ARG A 417 10.03 -20.57 9.15
C ARG A 417 10.22 -20.24 7.66
N LYS A 418 9.40 -20.79 6.77
CA LYS A 418 9.42 -20.43 5.34
C LYS A 418 9.17 -18.94 5.12
N GLY A 419 8.21 -18.35 5.83
CA GLY A 419 7.94 -16.91 5.76
C GLY A 419 9.14 -16.05 6.19
N VAL A 420 9.78 -16.43 7.29
CA VAL A 420 11.00 -15.75 7.75
C VAL A 420 12.13 -15.91 6.74
N GLU A 421 12.36 -17.11 6.24
CA GLU A 421 13.40 -17.40 5.24
C GLU A 421 13.18 -16.62 3.95
N ALA A 422 11.96 -16.61 3.42
CA ALA A 422 11.60 -15.83 2.23
C ALA A 422 11.83 -14.32 2.43
N SER A 423 11.54 -13.80 3.62
CA SER A 423 11.84 -12.40 3.96
C SER A 423 13.36 -12.12 4.00
N LEU A 424 14.15 -13.04 4.52
CA LEU A 424 15.63 -12.93 4.50
C LEU A 424 16.16 -12.94 3.05
N ASP A 425 15.64 -13.85 2.22
CA ASP A 425 16.04 -13.99 0.81
C ASP A 425 15.69 -12.75 -0.02
N ARG A 426 14.51 -12.19 0.19
CA ARG A 426 14.10 -10.91 -0.42
C ARG A 426 15.13 -9.81 -0.19
N TRP A 427 15.72 -9.76 1.00
CA TRP A 427 16.71 -8.76 1.37
C TRP A 427 18.15 -9.19 1.09
N GLY A 428 18.36 -10.32 0.41
CA GLY A 428 19.68 -10.81 0.05
C GLY A 428 20.55 -11.18 1.27
N VAL A 429 19.90 -11.65 2.34
CA VAL A 429 20.62 -12.23 3.49
C VAL A 429 21.00 -13.66 3.17
N THR A 430 22.29 -13.94 3.14
CA THR A 430 22.83 -15.25 2.73
C THR A 430 23.88 -15.76 3.71
N GLY A 431 24.43 -16.96 3.44
CA GLY A 431 25.56 -17.55 4.17
C GLY A 431 25.27 -17.80 5.65
N THR A 432 26.31 -17.66 6.47
CA THR A 432 26.25 -17.94 7.92
C THR A 432 25.25 -17.04 8.64
N ARG A 433 25.10 -15.79 8.21
CA ARG A 433 24.10 -14.88 8.80
C ARG A 433 22.67 -15.43 8.70
N LYS A 434 22.30 -15.98 7.55
CA LYS A 434 20.99 -16.61 7.35
C LYS A 434 20.86 -17.90 8.15
N SER A 435 21.85 -18.80 8.03
CA SER A 435 21.80 -20.11 8.70
C SER A 435 21.80 -20.01 10.22
N ASP A 436 22.60 -19.13 10.80
CA ASP A 436 22.68 -18.93 12.24
C ASP A 436 21.39 -18.33 12.79
N PHE A 437 20.84 -17.32 12.10
CA PHE A 437 19.54 -16.74 12.47
C PHE A 437 18.44 -17.79 12.42
N MET A 438 18.33 -18.52 11.31
CA MET A 438 17.32 -19.57 11.14
C MET A 438 17.47 -20.71 12.15
N THR A 439 18.71 -21.05 12.55
CA THR A 439 18.96 -22.07 13.58
C THR A 439 18.50 -21.60 14.95
N ALA A 440 18.78 -20.34 15.30
CA ALA A 440 18.42 -19.77 16.60
C ALA A 440 16.97 -19.25 16.67
N LEU A 441 16.24 -19.23 15.55
CA LEU A 441 14.87 -18.75 15.49
C LEU A 441 13.94 -19.64 16.35
N PRO A 442 13.24 -19.08 17.36
CA PRO A 442 12.35 -19.87 18.23
C PRO A 442 11.14 -20.41 17.46
N ALA A 443 10.56 -21.48 17.99
CA ALA A 443 9.37 -22.10 17.40
C ALA A 443 8.18 -21.13 17.33
N ALA A 444 7.29 -21.36 16.35
CA ALA A 444 6.10 -20.55 16.10
C ALA A 444 5.17 -20.49 17.32
N ASN A 445 4.60 -19.34 17.53
CA ASN A 445 3.37 -19.09 18.28
C ASN A 445 2.73 -17.81 17.72
N GLU A 446 1.54 -17.49 18.14
CA GLU A 446 0.81 -16.32 17.66
C GLU A 446 1.68 -15.04 17.64
N GLU A 447 2.26 -14.70 18.77
CA GLU A 447 3.03 -13.45 18.90
C GLU A 447 4.30 -13.45 18.05
N ARG A 448 4.99 -14.57 17.94
CA ARG A 448 6.21 -14.69 17.13
C ARG A 448 5.91 -14.61 15.65
N VAL A 449 4.87 -15.31 15.18
CA VAL A 449 4.45 -15.28 13.77
C VAL A 449 4.05 -13.86 13.38
N LEU A 450 3.17 -13.22 14.14
CA LEU A 450 2.68 -11.88 13.83
C LEU A 450 3.76 -10.80 13.99
N THR A 451 4.72 -10.97 14.90
CA THR A 451 5.86 -10.06 15.03
C THR A 451 6.85 -10.23 13.87
N GLN A 452 7.10 -11.46 13.40
CA GLN A 452 7.94 -11.68 12.21
C GLN A 452 7.24 -11.20 10.93
N LYS A 453 5.91 -11.37 10.81
CA LYS A 453 5.13 -10.74 9.74
C LYS A 453 5.30 -9.21 9.77
N TYR A 454 5.18 -8.58 10.93
CA TYR A 454 5.43 -7.14 11.08
C TYR A 454 6.85 -6.75 10.61
N ILE A 455 7.90 -7.50 10.98
CA ILE A 455 9.27 -7.23 10.52
C ILE A 455 9.37 -7.35 8.99
N SER A 456 8.73 -8.35 8.37
CA SER A 456 8.76 -8.54 6.91
C SER A 456 8.03 -7.42 6.16
N LEU A 457 7.01 -6.83 6.75
CA LEU A 457 6.20 -5.73 6.20
C LEU A 457 6.84 -4.34 6.36
N PHE A 458 8.13 -4.25 6.66
CA PHE A 458 8.84 -2.97 6.87
C PHE A 458 8.64 -1.97 5.72
N MET A 459 8.59 -2.44 4.47
CA MET A 459 8.36 -1.62 3.29
C MET A 459 6.89 -1.63 2.82
N ASP A 460 5.99 -2.28 3.57
CA ASP A 460 4.53 -2.29 3.36
C ASP A 460 3.77 -1.91 4.65
N PRO A 461 3.91 -0.65 5.12
CA PRO A 461 3.32 -0.23 6.37
C PRO A 461 1.80 -0.10 6.33
N ASP A 462 1.19 -0.03 5.15
CA ASP A 462 -0.27 -0.06 4.99
C ASP A 462 -0.82 -1.39 5.48
N GLU A 463 -0.21 -2.49 5.03
CA GLU A 463 -0.55 -3.84 5.46
C GLU A 463 -0.17 -4.07 6.93
N ALA A 464 1.00 -3.58 7.37
CA ALA A 464 1.38 -3.68 8.78
C ALA A 464 0.39 -2.95 9.70
N TRP A 465 -0.16 -1.81 9.28
CA TRP A 465 -1.19 -1.08 10.02
C TRP A 465 -2.54 -1.81 10.00
N ALA A 466 -2.93 -2.43 8.88
CA ALA A 466 -4.11 -3.27 8.80
C ALA A 466 -4.01 -4.46 9.76
N GLU A 467 -2.89 -5.19 9.75
CA GLU A 467 -2.61 -6.31 10.64
C GLU A 467 -2.60 -5.91 12.13
N TYR A 468 -2.01 -4.76 12.47
CA TYR A 468 -2.06 -4.25 13.83
C TYR A 468 -3.49 -3.96 14.29
N ARG A 469 -4.31 -3.34 13.46
CA ARG A 469 -5.71 -3.06 13.78
C ARG A 469 -6.53 -4.33 13.93
N ARG A 470 -6.20 -5.37 13.17
CA ARG A 470 -6.84 -6.67 13.27
C ARG A 470 -6.43 -7.44 14.53
N THR A 471 -5.13 -7.50 14.84
CA THR A 471 -4.55 -8.42 15.81
C THR A 471 -4.08 -7.76 17.10
N GLY A 472 -3.71 -6.48 17.03
CA GLY A 472 -3.01 -5.78 18.10
C GLY A 472 -1.54 -6.17 18.25
N TYR A 473 -0.95 -6.88 17.28
CA TYR A 473 0.47 -7.21 17.25
C TYR A 473 1.24 -6.31 16.26
N PRO A 474 2.52 -6.01 16.50
CA PRO A 474 3.31 -6.51 17.62
C PRO A 474 3.00 -5.79 18.95
N LYS A 475 3.08 -6.52 20.05
CA LYS A 475 2.91 -5.96 21.41
C LYS A 475 4.12 -5.13 21.87
N THR A 476 5.15 -5.03 21.04
CA THR A 476 6.37 -4.25 21.30
C THR A 476 6.21 -2.77 21.03
N LEU A 477 5.13 -2.32 20.37
CA LEU A 477 4.92 -0.91 20.08
C LEU A 477 4.75 -0.08 21.37
N ILE A 478 5.34 1.11 21.37
CA ILE A 478 5.23 2.08 22.46
C ILE A 478 3.83 2.68 22.45
N GLN A 479 3.16 2.68 23.59
CA GLN A 479 1.81 3.18 23.75
C GLN A 479 1.81 4.56 24.43
N VAL A 480 0.75 5.35 24.22
CA VAL A 480 0.55 6.64 24.91
C VAL A 480 0.60 6.42 26.43
N GLY A 481 1.31 7.29 27.14
CA GLY A 481 1.55 7.20 28.58
C GLY A 481 2.78 6.39 28.97
N GLU A 482 3.40 5.64 28.06
CA GLU A 482 4.62 4.89 28.37
C GLU A 482 5.84 5.80 28.50
N ARG A 483 6.75 5.43 29.40
CA ARG A 483 8.03 6.10 29.60
C ARG A 483 9.08 5.56 28.64
N VAL A 484 9.65 6.44 27.83
CA VAL A 484 10.65 6.13 26.82
C VAL A 484 11.99 6.71 27.26
N ARG A 485 13.04 5.89 27.20
CA ARG A 485 14.42 6.33 27.48
C ARG A 485 15.06 6.81 26.18
N ALA A 486 15.46 8.06 26.16
CA ALA A 486 16.28 8.66 25.12
C ALA A 486 17.75 8.57 25.51
N ASN A 487 18.57 7.96 24.66
CA ASN A 487 20.01 7.94 24.79
C ASN A 487 20.58 8.81 23.68
N TYR A 488 21.23 9.90 24.05
CA TYR A 488 22.02 10.67 23.11
C TYR A 488 23.43 10.10 23.08
N PRO A 489 24.09 10.04 21.94
CA PRO A 489 25.49 9.62 21.86
C PRO A 489 26.43 10.52 22.67
N THR A 490 26.06 11.80 22.81
CA THR A 490 26.91 12.86 23.41
C THR A 490 26.29 13.55 24.63
N ALA A 491 25.04 13.22 25.01
CA ALA A 491 24.33 13.83 26.13
C ALA A 491 23.91 12.78 27.17
N SER A 492 23.64 13.22 28.39
CA SER A 492 23.12 12.36 29.44
C SER A 492 21.77 11.77 29.04
N PRO A 493 21.55 10.47 29.19
CA PRO A 493 20.27 9.85 28.94
C PRO A 493 19.16 10.50 29.78
N PHE A 494 18.00 10.70 29.17
CA PHE A 494 16.81 11.18 29.89
C PHE A 494 15.61 10.29 29.59
N VAL A 495 14.55 10.45 30.37
CA VAL A 495 13.31 9.70 30.22
C VAL A 495 12.18 10.70 30.00
N TYR A 496 11.38 10.48 28.98
CA TYR A 496 10.15 11.22 28.72
C TYR A 496 8.95 10.28 28.68
N GLU A 497 7.76 10.83 28.88
CA GLU A 497 6.49 10.13 28.69
C GLU A 497 6.02 10.34 27.24
N PHE A 498 5.67 9.27 26.54
CA PHE A 498 5.08 9.40 25.21
C PHE A 498 3.67 9.99 25.31
N LYS A 499 3.49 11.19 24.79
CA LYS A 499 2.21 11.91 24.80
C LYS A 499 1.75 12.17 23.38
N LYS A 500 0.46 11.87 23.13
CA LYS A 500 -0.17 12.30 21.88
C LYS A 500 -0.19 13.83 21.76
N GLU A 501 -0.30 14.33 20.53
CA GLU A 501 -0.43 15.76 20.28
C GLU A 501 -1.74 16.28 20.95
N PRO A 502 -1.74 17.43 21.63
CA PRO A 502 -2.94 17.97 22.27
C PRO A 502 -4.13 18.16 21.32
N SER A 503 -3.87 18.40 20.03
CA SER A 503 -4.88 18.48 18.97
C SER A 503 -5.47 17.14 18.55
N ALA A 504 -4.80 16.02 18.85
CA ALA A 504 -5.25 14.65 18.53
C ALA A 504 -6.33 14.16 19.50
N LYS A 505 -7.46 14.87 19.56
CA LYS A 505 -8.56 14.59 20.48
C LYS A 505 -9.42 13.41 20.04
N ASP A 506 -9.33 13.02 18.77
CA ASP A 506 -10.14 12.01 18.11
C ASP A 506 -9.51 10.60 18.16
N VAL A 507 -8.41 10.42 18.87
CA VAL A 507 -7.73 9.13 19.08
C VAL A 507 -7.14 9.04 20.49
N ASP A 508 -6.99 7.80 20.99
CA ASP A 508 -6.29 7.52 22.26
C ASP A 508 -4.95 6.82 22.05
N GLY A 509 -4.68 6.36 20.85
CA GLY A 509 -3.45 5.71 20.45
C GLY A 509 -3.32 5.68 18.94
N ILE A 510 -2.72 4.62 18.40
CA ILE A 510 -2.61 4.40 16.95
C ILE A 510 -4.01 4.46 16.32
N PRO A 511 -4.23 5.32 15.31
CA PRO A 511 -5.53 5.49 14.67
C PRO A 511 -6.10 4.19 14.10
N ASP A 512 -7.43 4.03 14.19
CA ASP A 512 -8.16 2.87 13.65
C ASP A 512 -8.61 3.08 12.20
N ARG A 513 -8.68 4.32 11.74
CA ARG A 513 -8.96 4.70 10.34
C ARG A 513 -8.35 6.06 10.01
N LEU A 514 -8.32 6.39 8.73
CA LEU A 514 -8.16 7.77 8.28
C LEU A 514 -9.51 8.49 8.34
N SER A 515 -9.50 9.78 8.67
CA SER A 515 -10.68 10.62 8.49
C SER A 515 -10.92 10.86 7.00
N TYR A 516 -12.18 11.00 6.60
CA TYR A 516 -12.47 11.51 5.25
C TYR A 516 -11.84 12.91 5.10
N PRO A 517 -11.27 13.22 3.91
CA PRO A 517 -10.66 14.51 3.67
C PRO A 517 -11.66 15.66 3.80
N ASP A 518 -11.28 16.71 4.53
CA ASP A 518 -12.17 17.86 4.80
C ASP A 518 -12.63 18.55 3.50
N THR A 519 -11.78 18.59 2.47
CA THR A 519 -12.11 19.12 1.14
C THR A 519 -13.29 18.38 0.50
N TYR A 520 -13.31 17.04 0.57
CA TYR A 520 -14.37 16.24 -0.09
C TYR A 520 -15.62 16.13 0.76
N THR A 521 -15.54 16.23 2.08
CA THR A 521 -16.73 16.24 2.93
C THR A 521 -17.61 17.47 2.69
N GLY A 522 -17.01 18.59 2.26
CA GLY A 522 -17.78 19.77 1.83
C GLY A 522 -18.46 19.63 0.47
N LEU A 523 -17.98 18.72 -0.39
CA LEU A 523 -18.49 18.53 -1.75
C LEU A 523 -19.52 17.39 -1.85
N ASN A 524 -19.42 16.36 -1.01
CA ASN A 524 -20.33 15.22 -1.01
C ASN A 524 -20.84 14.92 0.40
N LEU A 525 -22.01 15.41 0.74
CA LEU A 525 -22.61 15.27 2.08
C LEU A 525 -23.04 13.82 2.42
N ASN A 526 -23.04 12.89 1.46
CA ASN A 526 -23.37 11.48 1.71
C ASN A 526 -22.39 10.81 2.69
N TYR A 527 -21.21 11.41 2.94
CA TYR A 527 -20.30 10.94 3.99
C TYR A 527 -20.92 10.96 5.40
N ILE A 528 -21.90 11.83 5.65
CA ILE A 528 -22.61 11.93 6.94
C ILE A 528 -23.35 10.62 7.24
N ASP A 529 -24.02 10.07 6.24
CA ASP A 529 -24.74 8.80 6.39
C ASP A 529 -23.77 7.63 6.52
N ALA A 530 -22.62 7.65 5.81
CA ALA A 530 -21.55 6.69 6.00
C ALA A 530 -21.03 6.67 7.45
N LEU A 531 -20.78 7.84 8.03
CA LEU A 531 -20.36 7.94 9.44
C LEU A 531 -21.41 7.37 10.41
N LYS A 532 -22.70 7.69 10.21
CA LYS A 532 -23.80 7.13 11.01
C LYS A 532 -23.87 5.61 10.88
N ASN A 533 -23.77 5.08 9.67
CA ASN A 533 -23.82 3.65 9.37
C ASN A 533 -22.67 2.89 10.06
N MET A 534 -21.51 3.52 10.18
CA MET A 534 -20.37 2.98 10.94
C MET A 534 -20.52 3.17 12.46
N GLY A 535 -21.63 3.71 12.94
CA GLY A 535 -21.85 3.98 14.37
C GLY A 535 -21.09 5.18 14.92
N ASN A 536 -20.72 6.13 14.05
CA ASN A 536 -19.88 7.25 14.39
C ASN A 536 -20.65 8.58 14.37
N ASN A 537 -20.46 9.39 15.40
CA ASN A 537 -21.07 10.72 15.49
C ASN A 537 -20.18 11.85 14.93
N GLY A 538 -19.08 11.50 14.26
CA GLY A 538 -18.13 12.46 13.69
C GLY A 538 -17.05 11.77 12.86
N ASN A 539 -16.30 12.56 12.11
CA ASN A 539 -15.20 12.06 11.26
C ASN A 539 -13.93 11.74 12.09
N VAL A 540 -14.06 10.84 13.08
CA VAL A 540 -13.02 10.51 14.05
C VAL A 540 -12.22 9.29 13.63
N ARG A 541 -10.91 9.28 13.94
CA ARG A 541 -9.96 8.22 13.56
C ARG A 541 -9.93 7.06 14.56
N SER A 542 -10.58 7.17 15.72
CA SER A 542 -10.72 6.09 16.70
C SER A 542 -11.84 5.09 16.36
N GLN A 543 -12.61 5.34 15.29
CA GLN A 543 -13.65 4.42 14.84
C GLN A 543 -13.02 3.15 14.28
N LYS A 544 -13.26 2.00 14.92
CA LYS A 544 -12.85 0.69 14.41
C LYS A 544 -13.61 0.35 13.13
N LEU A 545 -12.90 -0.17 12.15
CA LEU A 545 -13.47 -0.73 10.92
C LEU A 545 -13.87 -2.19 11.16
N ILE A 546 -14.70 -2.76 10.26
CA ILE A 546 -15.30 -4.09 10.48
C ILE A 546 -14.28 -5.21 10.64
N PHE A 547 -13.08 -5.08 10.12
CA PHE A 547 -12.00 -6.06 10.29
C PHE A 547 -11.10 -5.79 11.50
N ALA A 548 -11.19 -4.61 12.11
CA ALA A 548 -10.33 -4.19 13.22
C ALA A 548 -10.78 -4.84 14.54
N THR A 549 -10.41 -6.10 14.72
CA THR A 549 -10.87 -6.96 15.82
C THR A 549 -9.92 -7.00 17.00
N ARG A 550 -8.84 -6.20 17.00
CA ARG A 550 -7.93 -6.12 18.15
C ARG A 550 -8.70 -5.83 19.44
N PRO A 551 -8.29 -6.43 20.57
CA PRO A 551 -8.90 -6.22 21.88
C PRO A 551 -8.97 -4.76 22.29
#